data_fed84c9b73ed62211160c4ee999d183e
#
_entry.id   fed84c9b73ed62211160c4ee999d183e
#
_cell.length_a   1.000
_cell.length_b   1.000
_cell.length_c   1.000
_cell.angle_alpha   90.00
_cell.angle_beta   90.00
_cell.angle_gamma   90.00
#
_symmetry.space_group_name_H-M   'P 1'
#
loop_
_entity.id
_entity.type
_entity.pdbx_description
1 polymer ?
#
loop_
_entity_poly.entity_id
_entity_poly.type
_entity_poly.pdbx_seq_one_letter_code
_entity_poly.pdbx_strand_id
1 'polypeptide(L)'
;ISCPGVYVNTKDKDVSTKLIENITKFVPELVENGPIEVIFDYVALRPGRKGGVRLEYKKYDDYNVIHNYGIGGAGFQASVGLALEVSELVNINIMNNKSKL
;
A
#
# COMPACT_ATOMS: atom_id res chain seq x y z
N ILE A 1 11.30 -3.54 -1.53
CA ILE A 1 11.65 -4.97 -1.39
C ILE A 1 10.84 -5.49 -0.23
N SER A 2 9.96 -6.45 -0.45
CA SER A 2 9.14 -7.07 0.59
C SER A 2 9.64 -8.49 0.85
N CYS A 3 9.62 -8.91 2.11
CA CYS A 3 9.79 -10.32 2.48
C CYS A 3 8.40 -10.96 2.53
N PRO A 4 7.98 -11.77 1.54
CA PRO A 4 6.68 -12.41 1.55
C PRO A 4 6.58 -13.41 2.72
N GLY A 5 5.48 -13.38 3.45
CA GLY A 5 5.20 -14.35 4.50
C GLY A 5 5.73 -14.02 5.90
N VAL A 6 6.36 -12.86 6.09
CA VAL A 6 6.80 -12.42 7.42
C VAL A 6 5.80 -11.40 7.98
N TYR A 7 5.11 -11.79 9.04
CA TYR A 7 4.12 -10.95 9.74
C TYR A 7 4.67 -10.49 11.09
N VAL A 8 5.87 -9.88 11.08
CA VAL A 8 6.52 -9.38 12.30
C VAL A 8 6.63 -7.85 12.25
N ASN A 9 6.38 -7.21 13.36
CA ASN A 9 6.49 -5.77 13.56
C ASN A 9 7.74 -5.43 14.39
N THR A 10 8.79 -6.22 14.25
CA THR A 10 10.06 -6.06 14.97
C THR A 10 11.20 -5.90 14.00
N LYS A 11 12.21 -5.11 14.42
CA LYS A 11 13.45 -4.94 13.64
C LYS A 11 14.22 -6.26 13.61
N ASP A 12 14.70 -6.62 12.43
CA ASP A 12 15.57 -7.76 12.20
C ASP A 12 16.85 -7.25 11.52
N LYS A 13 17.98 -7.39 12.24
CA LYS A 13 19.29 -6.92 11.77
C LYS A 13 19.75 -7.66 10.52
N ASP A 14 19.43 -8.94 10.39
CA ASP A 14 19.84 -9.74 9.25
C ASP A 14 19.08 -9.30 7.99
N VAL A 15 17.81 -8.94 8.13
CA VAL A 15 17.01 -8.37 7.04
C VAL A 15 17.54 -7.01 6.64
N SER A 16 17.86 -6.13 7.58
CA SER A 16 18.43 -4.80 7.30
C SER A 16 19.76 -4.92 6.56
N THR A 17 20.65 -5.81 7.00
CA THR A 17 21.93 -6.07 6.34
C THR A 17 21.75 -6.55 4.91
N LYS A 18 20.86 -7.53 4.67
CA LYS A 18 20.56 -8.04 3.33
C LYS A 18 19.94 -6.97 2.42
N LEU A 19 19.14 -6.07 2.95
CA LEU A 19 18.58 -4.95 2.18
C LEU A 19 19.67 -4.00 1.71
N ILE A 20 20.63 -3.65 2.58
CA ILE A 20 21.78 -2.81 2.24
C ILE A 20 22.64 -3.51 1.20
N GLU A 21 22.99 -4.77 1.39
CA GLU A 21 23.77 -5.56 0.43
C GLU A 21 23.09 -5.62 -0.96
N ASN A 22 21.79 -5.81 -0.99
CA ASN A 22 21.05 -5.86 -2.25
C ASN A 22 21.01 -4.51 -2.95
N ILE A 23 20.73 -3.43 -2.22
CA ILE A 23 20.66 -2.10 -2.86
C ILE A 23 22.03 -1.66 -3.40
N THR A 24 23.11 -1.97 -2.71
CA THR A 24 24.47 -1.65 -3.18
C THR A 24 24.89 -2.45 -4.40
N LYS A 25 24.33 -3.65 -4.60
CA LYS A 25 24.52 -4.41 -5.85
C LYS A 25 23.80 -3.79 -7.04
N PHE A 26 22.61 -3.22 -6.82
CA PHE A 26 21.83 -2.58 -7.88
C PHE A 26 22.28 -1.15 -8.19
N VAL A 27 22.77 -0.44 -7.19
CA VAL A 27 23.20 0.96 -7.28
C VAL A 27 24.55 1.11 -6.57
N PRO A 28 25.67 0.70 -7.21
CA PRO A 28 27.00 0.76 -6.62
C PRO A 28 27.44 2.18 -6.23
N GLU A 29 26.92 3.17 -6.93
CA GLU A 29 27.22 4.60 -6.71
C GLU A 29 26.89 5.06 -5.29
N LEU A 30 25.99 4.38 -4.60
CA LEU A 30 25.62 4.71 -3.21
C LEU A 30 26.77 4.55 -2.21
N VAL A 31 27.79 3.77 -2.56
CA VAL A 31 28.95 3.49 -1.69
C VAL A 31 30.26 4.06 -2.21
N GLU A 32 30.26 4.82 -3.31
CA GLU A 32 31.47 5.42 -3.89
C GLU A 32 32.18 6.38 -2.92
N ASN A 33 31.42 7.08 -2.08
CA ASN A 33 31.94 8.04 -1.11
C ASN A 33 32.01 7.49 0.32
N GLY A 34 31.83 6.19 0.50
CA GLY A 34 31.89 5.52 1.80
C GLY A 34 30.68 4.60 2.07
N PRO A 35 30.64 3.95 3.21
CA PRO A 35 29.55 3.06 3.57
C PRO A 35 28.22 3.82 3.77
N ILE A 36 27.10 3.13 3.50
CA ILE A 36 25.77 3.69 3.75
C ILE A 36 25.59 3.92 5.26
N GLU A 37 25.27 5.15 5.64
CA GLU A 37 24.89 5.50 6.99
C GLU A 37 23.39 5.24 7.18
N VAL A 38 23.04 4.33 8.09
CA VAL A 38 21.64 4.03 8.44
C VAL A 38 21.20 4.96 9.54
N ILE A 39 20.34 5.93 9.23
CA ILE A 39 19.82 6.90 10.19
C ILE A 39 18.83 6.20 11.15
N PHE A 40 17.91 5.41 10.64
CA PHE A 40 17.01 4.57 11.45
C PHE A 40 16.37 3.47 10.60
N ASP A 41 15.94 2.39 11.25
CA ASP A 41 15.12 1.34 10.65
C ASP A 41 13.65 1.58 11.00
N TYR A 42 12.79 1.52 10.00
CA TYR A 42 11.35 1.57 10.15
C TYR A 42 10.72 0.23 9.72
N VAL A 43 9.92 -0.36 10.59
CA VAL A 43 9.22 -1.62 10.34
C VAL A 43 7.73 -1.41 10.49
N ALA A 44 6.96 -1.78 9.48
CA ALA A 44 5.51 -1.73 9.50
C ALA A 44 4.90 -2.87 8.69
N LEU A 45 3.65 -3.21 8.99
CA LEU A 45 2.89 -4.18 8.24
C LEU A 45 2.33 -3.53 6.97
N ARG A 46 2.43 -4.23 5.84
CA ARG A 46 1.74 -3.81 4.61
C ARG A 46 0.26 -4.16 4.69
N PRO A 47 -0.65 -3.29 4.24
CA PRO A 47 -2.08 -3.52 4.26
C PRO A 47 -2.50 -4.50 3.15
N GLY A 48 -2.02 -5.73 3.24
CA GLY A 48 -2.38 -6.82 2.33
C GLY A 48 -3.74 -7.42 2.68
N ARG A 49 -4.42 -7.98 1.67
CA ARG A 49 -5.68 -8.70 1.83
C ARG A 49 -5.64 -10.00 1.03
N LYS A 50 -6.12 -11.09 1.62
CA LYS A 50 -6.37 -12.34 0.88
C LYS A 50 -7.43 -12.09 -0.20
N GLY A 51 -7.10 -12.38 -1.46
CA GLY A 51 -7.97 -12.10 -2.60
C GLY A 51 -7.73 -10.72 -3.27
N GLY A 52 -6.70 -9.98 -2.85
CA GLY A 52 -6.31 -8.71 -3.49
C GLY A 52 -7.09 -7.48 -3.01
N VAL A 53 -7.02 -6.43 -3.80
CA VAL A 53 -7.67 -5.15 -3.50
C VAL A 53 -9.19 -5.34 -3.41
N ARG A 54 -9.78 -4.70 -2.41
CA ARG A 54 -11.23 -4.55 -2.32
C ARG A 54 -11.61 -3.12 -2.65
N LEU A 55 -12.19 -2.94 -3.83
CA LEU A 55 -12.75 -1.68 -4.29
C LEU A 55 -14.18 -1.96 -4.76
N GLU A 56 -15.15 -1.66 -3.90
CA GLU A 56 -16.55 -1.93 -4.20
C GLU A 56 -17.49 -1.00 -3.42
N TYR A 57 -18.64 -0.71 -4.02
CA TYR A 57 -19.78 -0.10 -3.34
C TYR A 57 -20.64 -1.18 -2.69
N LYS A 58 -21.11 -0.90 -1.46
CA LYS A 58 -22.08 -1.74 -0.76
C LYS A 58 -23.14 -0.89 -0.08
N LYS A 59 -24.40 -1.19 -0.37
CA LYS A 59 -25.55 -0.55 0.26
C LYS A 59 -25.96 -1.36 1.48
N TYR A 60 -26.17 -0.68 2.58
CA TYR A 60 -26.82 -1.16 3.80
C TYR A 60 -28.13 -0.39 3.99
N ASP A 61 -28.99 -0.84 4.90
CA ASP A 61 -30.32 -0.25 5.09
C ASP A 61 -30.24 1.27 5.36
N ASP A 62 -29.38 1.69 6.27
CA ASP A 62 -29.28 3.07 6.73
C ASP A 62 -28.07 3.85 6.14
N TYR A 63 -27.14 3.18 5.47
CA TYR A 63 -25.91 3.83 4.98
C TYR A 63 -25.30 3.13 3.77
N ASN A 64 -24.50 3.89 3.06
CA ASN A 64 -23.73 3.42 1.91
C ASN A 64 -22.25 3.38 2.25
N VAL A 65 -21.56 2.33 1.84
CA VAL A 65 -20.14 2.15 2.07
C VAL A 65 -19.43 1.92 0.75
N ILE A 66 -18.32 2.63 0.55
CA ILE A 66 -17.35 2.30 -0.50
C ILE A 66 -16.12 1.75 0.19
N HIS A 67 -15.83 0.50 -0.09
CA HIS A 67 -14.63 -0.17 0.38
C HIS A 67 -13.47 0.14 -0.55
N ASN A 68 -12.32 0.58 -0.01
CA ASN A 68 -11.09 0.77 -0.77
C ASN A 68 -9.90 0.42 0.14
N TYR A 69 -9.48 -0.85 0.08
CA TYR A 69 -8.38 -1.34 0.92
C TYR A 69 -7.75 -2.63 0.38
N GLY A 70 -6.65 -3.06 1.00
CA GLY A 70 -5.98 -4.31 0.67
C GLY A 70 -4.98 -4.20 -0.49
N ILE A 71 -4.44 -3.00 -0.74
CA ILE A 71 -3.58 -2.68 -1.88
C ILE A 71 -2.16 -3.25 -1.72
N GLY A 72 -1.76 -3.64 -0.50
CA GLY A 72 -0.45 -4.19 -0.21
C GLY A 72 0.66 -3.17 -0.39
N GLY A 73 1.66 -3.48 -1.23
CA GLY A 73 2.82 -2.63 -1.47
C GLY A 73 2.63 -1.54 -2.52
N ALA A 74 1.51 -1.53 -3.26
CA ALA A 74 1.27 -0.63 -4.39
C ALA A 74 0.39 0.58 -4.06
N GLY A 75 0.10 0.85 -2.79
CA GLY A 75 -0.85 1.88 -2.37
C GLY A 75 -0.53 3.27 -2.90
N PHE A 76 0.73 3.67 -2.82
CA PHE A 76 1.16 4.98 -3.31
C PHE A 76 1.04 5.10 -4.84
N GLN A 77 1.51 4.09 -5.57
CA GLN A 77 1.49 4.07 -7.04
C GLN A 77 0.06 4.03 -7.60
N ALA A 78 -0.83 3.29 -6.94
CA ALA A 78 -2.22 3.12 -7.37
C ALA A 78 -3.18 4.21 -6.83
N SER A 79 -2.71 5.11 -5.97
CA SER A 79 -3.55 6.04 -5.22
C SER A 79 -4.46 6.90 -6.09
N VAL A 80 -3.93 7.47 -7.17
CA VAL A 80 -4.70 8.33 -8.09
C VAL A 80 -5.77 7.52 -8.82
N GLY A 81 -5.43 6.36 -9.37
CA GLY A 81 -6.38 5.48 -10.05
C GLY A 81 -7.52 5.04 -9.13
N LEU A 82 -7.18 4.61 -7.91
CA LEU A 82 -8.17 4.22 -6.89
C LEU A 82 -9.07 5.37 -6.46
N ALA A 83 -8.53 6.59 -6.35
CA ALA A 83 -9.33 7.77 -6.03
C ALA A 83 -10.34 8.10 -7.14
N LEU A 84 -9.96 7.97 -8.39
CA LEU A 84 -10.85 8.16 -9.55
C LEU A 84 -11.98 7.12 -9.54
N GLU A 85 -11.67 5.84 -9.35
CA GLU A 85 -12.68 4.78 -9.27
C GLU A 85 -13.62 4.95 -8.07
N VAL A 86 -13.11 5.34 -6.91
CA VAL A 86 -13.96 5.69 -5.74
C VAL A 86 -14.90 6.84 -6.08
N SER A 87 -14.40 7.90 -6.74
CA SER A 87 -15.22 9.05 -7.15
C SER A 87 -16.32 8.63 -8.13
N GLU A 88 -16.03 7.76 -9.07
CA GLU A 88 -17.02 7.21 -9.99
C GLU A 88 -18.09 6.37 -9.27
N LEU A 89 -17.69 5.51 -8.34
CA LEU A 89 -18.64 4.75 -7.50
C LEU A 89 -19.55 5.66 -6.68
N VAL A 90 -19.04 6.77 -6.15
CA VAL A 90 -19.87 7.78 -5.46
C VAL A 90 -20.89 8.39 -6.42
N ASN A 91 -20.46 8.84 -7.59
CA ASN A 91 -21.33 9.48 -8.57
C ASN A 91 -22.44 8.54 -9.03
N ILE A 92 -22.11 7.30 -9.41
CA ILE A 92 -23.06 6.33 -9.93
C ILE A 92 -24.07 5.91 -8.86
N ASN A 93 -23.61 5.60 -7.64
CA ASN A 93 -24.45 4.92 -6.65
C ASN A 93 -25.12 5.86 -5.65
N ILE A 94 -24.53 7.03 -5.40
CA ILE A 94 -25.00 7.94 -4.35
C ILE A 94 -25.62 9.19 -4.95
N MET A 95 -24.91 9.85 -5.88
CA MET A 95 -25.37 11.14 -6.44
C MET A 95 -26.54 10.95 -7.42
N ASN A 96 -26.44 9.99 -8.34
CA ASN A 96 -27.48 9.73 -9.34
C ASN A 96 -28.78 9.18 -8.71
N ASN A 97 -28.70 8.54 -7.54
CA ASN A 97 -29.90 8.07 -6.83
C ASN A 97 -30.64 9.21 -6.09
N LYS A 98 -29.97 10.31 -5.76
CA LYS A 98 -30.63 11.50 -5.16
C LYS A 98 -31.44 12.31 -6.18
N SER A 99 -31.13 12.22 -7.46
CA SER A 99 -31.85 12.93 -8.53
C SER A 99 -33.15 12.22 -8.98
N LYS A 100 -33.48 11.05 -8.41
CA LYS A 100 -34.71 10.28 -8.68
C LYS A 100 -35.74 10.37 -7.57
N LEU A 101 -35.47 11.17 -6.56
CA LEU A 101 -36.42 11.54 -5.47
C LEU A 101 -36.91 12.96 -5.66
#